data_e423f12bc3298d3c3497ad80880e3fd5
#
_entry.id   e423f12bc3298d3c3497ad80880e3fd5
#
_cell.length_a   1.000
_cell.length_b   1.000
_cell.length_c   1.000
_cell.angle_alpha   90.00
_cell.angle_beta   90.00
_cell.angle_gamma   90.00
#
_symmetry.space_group_name_H-M   'P 1'
#
loop_
_entity.id
_entity.type
_entity.pdbx_description
1 polymer ?
#
loop_
_entity_poly.entity_id
_entity_poly.type
_entity_poly.pdbx_seq_one_letter_code
_entity_poly.pdbx_strand_id
1 'polypeptide(L)'
;MDNVIAPLVTNPDSVLRQSIYYPYAWALKYARGRVLDLLVEAETYPIRAVGLRPDVARDDRVPYVDVAATLDPDNGQLCLLMLNRDLAGEREVVLDCRDFTPTRVLAGETLTGTDLKASNSFDRPALVAPRPLEAPRPRSAMTFTLPARSYSVVHLATS
;
A
#
# COMPACT_ATOMS: atom_id res chain seq x y z
N MET A 1 4.19 30.08 -2.02
CA MET A 1 5.16 28.95 -2.14
C MET A 1 4.33 27.69 -2.15
N ASP A 2 4.09 27.11 -3.33
CA ASP A 2 3.23 25.94 -3.44
C ASP A 2 3.97 24.74 -2.85
N ASN A 3 3.36 24.13 -1.83
CA ASN A 3 3.93 22.95 -1.21
C ASN A 3 3.65 21.73 -2.11
N VAL A 4 4.63 21.38 -2.93
CA VAL A 4 4.54 20.32 -3.97
C VAL A 4 4.27 18.92 -3.39
N ILE A 5 4.39 18.74 -2.06
CA ILE A 5 4.28 17.44 -1.37
C ILE A 5 3.09 17.43 -0.39
N ALA A 6 2.12 18.32 -0.53
CA ALA A 6 0.96 18.34 0.35
C ALA A 6 -0.07 17.25 -0.05
N PRO A 7 -0.57 16.45 0.90
CA PRO A 7 -1.66 15.50 0.63
C PRO A 7 -2.94 16.19 0.17
N LEU A 8 -3.16 17.41 0.63
CA LEU A 8 -4.31 18.25 0.30
C LEU A 8 -3.82 19.60 -0.25
N VAL A 9 -4.39 20.01 -1.36
CA VAL A 9 -4.18 21.33 -1.95
C VAL A 9 -5.53 22.03 -2.03
N THR A 10 -5.57 23.31 -1.66
CA THR A 10 -6.82 24.10 -1.65
C THR A 10 -6.73 25.27 -2.61
N ASN A 11 -7.86 25.61 -3.19
CA ASN A 11 -8.12 26.90 -3.81
C ASN A 11 -9.34 27.54 -3.10
N PRO A 12 -9.78 28.75 -3.44
CA PRO A 12 -10.90 29.40 -2.77
C PRO A 12 -12.18 28.56 -2.72
N ASP A 13 -12.43 27.72 -3.72
CA ASP A 13 -13.71 27.05 -3.94
C ASP A 13 -13.67 25.54 -3.69
N SER A 14 -12.47 24.93 -3.58
CA SER A 14 -12.37 23.45 -3.53
C SER A 14 -11.11 22.93 -2.84
N VAL A 15 -11.16 21.63 -2.51
CA VAL A 15 -10.07 20.86 -1.93
C VAL A 15 -9.69 19.74 -2.87
N LEU A 16 -8.43 19.68 -3.27
CA LEU A 16 -7.86 18.64 -4.10
C LEU A 16 -7.11 17.62 -3.23
N ARG A 17 -7.43 16.33 -3.41
CA ARG A 17 -6.68 15.22 -2.82
C ARG A 17 -5.59 14.77 -3.78
N GLN A 18 -4.33 14.90 -3.38
CA GLN A 18 -3.21 14.34 -4.13
C GLN A 18 -3.12 12.82 -3.94
N SER A 19 -2.40 12.13 -4.83
CA SER A 19 -2.26 10.66 -4.74
C SER A 19 -1.71 10.19 -3.38
N ILE A 20 -0.80 10.96 -2.78
CA ILE A 20 -0.23 10.70 -1.46
C ILE A 20 -1.26 10.79 -0.31
N TYR A 21 -2.39 11.45 -0.51
CA TYR A 21 -3.46 11.54 0.49
C TYR A 21 -4.01 10.16 0.87
N TYR A 22 -4.19 9.28 -0.10
CA TYR A 22 -4.87 8.00 0.13
C TYR A 22 -4.09 7.04 1.03
N PRO A 23 -2.77 6.81 0.84
CA PRO A 23 -1.97 6.00 1.77
C PRO A 23 -2.04 6.51 3.23
N TYR A 24 -1.96 7.83 3.44
CA TYR A 24 -2.12 8.43 4.77
C TYR A 24 -3.52 8.21 5.34
N ALA A 25 -4.55 8.44 4.54
CA ALA A 25 -5.94 8.25 4.96
C ALA A 25 -6.22 6.79 5.34
N TRP A 26 -5.70 5.83 4.57
CA TRP A 26 -5.84 4.41 4.88
C TRP A 26 -5.10 4.01 6.16
N ALA A 27 -3.86 4.46 6.31
CA ALA A 27 -3.09 4.20 7.53
C ALA A 27 -3.80 4.77 8.76
N LEU A 28 -4.26 6.01 8.70
CA LEU A 28 -5.00 6.63 9.80
C LEU A 28 -6.35 5.97 10.09
N LYS A 29 -7.00 5.42 9.08
CA LYS A 29 -8.33 4.81 9.22
C LYS A 29 -8.25 3.37 9.72
N TYR A 30 -7.34 2.56 9.17
CA TYR A 30 -7.34 1.12 9.32
C TYR A 30 -6.17 0.56 10.14
N ALA A 31 -5.00 1.21 10.13
CA ALA A 31 -3.82 0.71 10.82
C ALA A 31 -3.89 1.04 12.32
N ARG A 32 -4.68 0.26 13.03
CA ARG A 32 -4.90 0.39 14.48
C ARG A 32 -4.23 -0.74 15.25
N GLY A 33 -4.08 -0.54 16.56
CA GLY A 33 -3.48 -1.53 17.45
C GLY A 33 -1.96 -1.56 17.37
N ARG A 34 -1.38 -2.73 17.29
CA ARG A 34 0.07 -2.95 17.30
C ARG A 34 0.57 -3.38 15.92
N VAL A 35 1.77 -2.93 15.58
CA VAL A 35 2.48 -3.39 14.38
C VAL A 35 2.89 -4.85 14.59
N LEU A 36 2.69 -5.66 13.56
CA LEU A 36 3.14 -7.05 13.55
C LEU A 36 4.55 -7.16 12.99
N ASP A 37 5.33 -8.07 13.54
CA ASP A 37 6.59 -8.50 12.96
C ASP A 37 6.29 -9.54 11.88
N LEU A 38 6.62 -9.21 10.62
CA LEU A 38 6.28 -10.02 9.46
C LEU A 38 7.53 -10.68 8.88
N LEU A 39 7.42 -11.96 8.57
CA LEU A 39 8.35 -12.61 7.65
C LEU A 39 7.85 -12.34 6.21
N VAL A 40 8.57 -11.51 5.46
CA VAL A 40 8.26 -11.21 4.07
C VAL A 40 9.32 -11.83 3.16
N GLU A 41 8.93 -12.83 2.40
CA GLU A 41 9.76 -13.46 1.37
C GLU A 41 9.33 -12.94 0.01
N ALA A 42 10.18 -12.18 -0.66
CA ALA A 42 9.89 -11.58 -1.96
C ALA A 42 11.10 -11.59 -2.88
N GLU A 43 10.85 -11.73 -4.18
CA GLU A 43 11.87 -11.50 -5.19
C GLU A 43 12.41 -10.08 -5.10
N THR A 44 13.69 -9.91 -5.37
CA THR A 44 14.36 -8.61 -5.31
C THR A 44 14.92 -8.22 -6.68
N TYR A 45 15.05 -6.91 -6.91
CA TYR A 45 15.70 -6.35 -8.09
C TYR A 45 16.88 -5.46 -7.69
N PRO A 46 17.91 -5.35 -8.54
CA PRO A 46 19.04 -4.46 -8.28
C PRO A 46 18.62 -3.01 -8.47
N ILE A 47 19.07 -2.13 -7.57
CA ILE A 47 18.99 -0.69 -7.75
C ILE A 47 20.39 -0.14 -8.04
N ARG A 48 20.46 0.89 -8.90
CA ARG A 48 21.68 1.67 -9.02
C ARG A 48 21.65 2.73 -7.93
N ALA A 49 22.62 2.67 -7.02
CA ALA A 49 22.83 3.76 -6.08
C ALA A 49 23.16 5.06 -6.89
N VAL A 50 22.17 5.92 -7.07
CA VAL A 50 22.41 7.26 -7.64
C VAL A 50 22.86 8.14 -6.50
N GLY A 51 24.16 8.30 -6.41
CA GLY A 51 25.04 8.98 -5.56
C GLY A 51 24.53 10.06 -4.61
N LEU A 52 24.43 9.75 -3.34
CA LEU A 52 24.69 10.75 -2.30
C LEU A 52 25.91 10.38 -1.43
N ARG A 53 26.36 9.12 -1.48
CA ARG A 53 27.60 8.64 -0.85
C ARG A 53 28.11 7.41 -1.58
N PRO A 54 29.07 7.54 -2.50
CA PRO A 54 29.64 6.41 -3.24
C PRO A 54 30.44 5.41 -2.36
N ASP A 55 30.76 5.81 -1.15
CA ASP A 55 31.60 5.09 -0.18
C ASP A 55 30.83 4.16 0.77
N VAL A 56 29.49 4.18 0.73
CA VAL A 56 28.66 3.26 1.52
C VAL A 56 28.26 2.08 0.63
N ALA A 57 28.92 0.93 0.84
CA ALA A 57 28.45 -0.33 0.30
C ALA A 57 27.03 -0.60 0.82
N ARG A 58 26.03 -0.48 -0.04
CA ARG A 58 24.64 -0.81 0.26
C ARG A 58 24.33 -2.14 -0.42
N ASP A 59 23.50 -2.93 0.22
CA ASP A 59 22.81 -4.01 -0.48
C ASP A 59 21.89 -3.33 -1.52
N ASP A 60 22.35 -3.34 -2.77
CA ASP A 60 21.68 -2.66 -3.88
C ASP A 60 20.45 -3.42 -4.38
N ARG A 61 19.86 -4.26 -3.55
CA ARG A 61 18.69 -5.07 -3.88
C ARG A 61 17.49 -4.62 -3.07
N VAL A 62 16.36 -4.42 -3.76
CA VAL A 62 15.08 -4.02 -3.17
C VAL A 62 14.01 -5.06 -3.48
N PRO A 63 13.19 -5.48 -2.53
CA PRO A 63 12.10 -6.40 -2.81
C PRO A 63 11.05 -5.75 -3.72
N TYR A 64 10.50 -6.54 -4.64
CA TYR A 64 9.36 -6.08 -5.45
C TYR A 64 8.12 -5.83 -4.62
N VAL A 65 7.90 -6.63 -3.59
CA VAL A 65 6.77 -6.51 -2.68
C VAL A 65 7.23 -6.13 -1.30
N ASP A 66 6.54 -5.20 -0.67
CA ASP A 66 6.75 -4.79 0.70
C ASP A 66 5.40 -4.74 1.43
N VAL A 67 5.37 -5.17 2.68
CA VAL A 67 4.15 -5.29 3.46
C VAL A 67 4.37 -4.77 4.88
N ALA A 68 3.42 -3.97 5.36
CA ALA A 68 3.27 -3.65 6.76
C ALA A 68 1.90 -4.12 7.26
N ALA A 69 1.84 -4.63 8.48
CA ALA A 69 0.59 -5.05 9.07
C ALA A 69 0.40 -4.54 10.49
N THR A 70 -0.85 -4.27 10.85
CA THR A 70 -1.24 -3.98 12.23
C THR A 70 -2.41 -4.85 12.64
N LEU A 71 -2.40 -5.29 13.89
CA LEU A 71 -3.49 -6.04 14.52
C LEU A 71 -4.06 -5.24 15.68
N ASP A 72 -5.35 -5.00 15.62
CA ASP A 72 -6.15 -4.48 16.72
C ASP A 72 -6.87 -5.67 17.40
N PRO A 73 -6.31 -6.22 18.48
CA PRO A 73 -6.88 -7.39 19.13
C PRO A 73 -8.19 -7.09 19.86
N ASP A 74 -8.40 -5.84 20.29
CA ASP A 74 -9.60 -5.44 21.03
C ASP A 74 -10.83 -5.42 20.11
N ASN A 75 -10.64 -5.09 18.84
CA ASN A 75 -11.68 -5.07 17.83
C ASN A 75 -11.61 -6.26 16.85
N GLY A 76 -10.64 -7.16 17.01
CA GLY A 76 -10.44 -8.28 16.11
C GLY A 76 -10.23 -7.84 14.66
N GLN A 77 -9.30 -6.91 14.41
CA GLN A 77 -9.09 -6.32 13.08
C GLN A 77 -7.62 -6.37 12.67
N LEU A 78 -7.39 -6.81 11.46
CA LEU A 78 -6.08 -6.84 10.80
C LEU A 78 -6.09 -5.86 9.63
N CYS A 79 -5.10 -4.98 9.58
CA CYS A 79 -4.84 -4.12 8.43
C CYS A 79 -3.53 -4.53 7.75
N LEU A 80 -3.57 -4.71 6.45
CA LEU A 80 -2.40 -4.94 5.59
C LEU A 80 -2.23 -3.73 4.68
N LEU A 81 -1.03 -3.16 4.67
CA LEU A 81 -0.59 -2.13 3.73
C LEU A 81 0.46 -2.77 2.84
N MET A 82 0.17 -2.92 1.55
CA MET A 82 1.00 -3.68 0.61
C MET A 82 1.44 -2.81 -0.56
N LEU A 83 2.72 -2.89 -0.90
CA LEU A 83 3.32 -2.16 -2.01
C LEU A 83 3.86 -3.14 -3.05
N ASN A 84 3.46 -3.00 -4.31
CA ASN A 84 4.08 -3.65 -5.45
C ASN A 84 4.91 -2.63 -6.24
N ARG A 85 6.23 -2.77 -6.21
CA ARG A 85 7.21 -1.92 -6.92
C ARG A 85 7.49 -2.37 -8.36
N ASP A 86 6.94 -3.51 -8.78
CA ASP A 86 7.14 -3.98 -10.15
C ASP A 86 6.49 -3.00 -11.13
N LEU A 87 7.27 -2.51 -12.07
CA LEU A 87 6.82 -1.53 -13.05
C LEU A 87 6.02 -2.15 -14.20
N ALA A 88 6.15 -3.45 -14.39
CA ALA A 88 5.61 -4.16 -15.55
C ALA A 88 4.54 -5.18 -15.20
N GLY A 89 4.69 -5.87 -14.05
CA GLY A 89 3.90 -7.03 -13.69
C GLY A 89 3.10 -6.89 -12.40
N GLU A 90 1.98 -7.57 -12.37
CA GLU A 90 1.28 -7.87 -11.11
C GLU A 90 2.10 -8.87 -10.29
N ARG A 91 1.86 -8.88 -8.98
CA ARG A 91 2.51 -9.80 -8.04
C ARG A 91 1.48 -10.47 -7.16
N GLU A 92 1.61 -11.78 -7.01
CA GLU A 92 0.84 -12.52 -6.04
C GLU A 92 1.48 -12.43 -4.66
N VAL A 93 0.66 -12.17 -3.66
CA VAL A 93 1.05 -12.15 -2.23
C VAL A 93 0.22 -13.17 -1.50
N VAL A 94 0.90 -14.17 -0.92
CA VAL A 94 0.28 -15.15 -0.04
C VAL A 94 0.40 -14.66 1.39
N LEU A 95 -0.74 -14.36 2.00
CA LEU A 95 -0.85 -14.11 3.44
C LEU A 95 -1.04 -15.44 4.16
N ASP A 96 -0.16 -15.78 5.09
CA ASP A 96 -0.27 -16.93 5.98
C ASP A 96 -0.42 -16.45 7.43
N CYS A 97 -1.63 -16.56 7.97
CA CYS A 97 -1.95 -16.20 9.35
C CYS A 97 -1.88 -17.45 10.23
N ARG A 98 -0.95 -17.50 11.17
CA ARG A 98 -0.72 -18.67 12.03
C ARG A 98 -1.44 -18.58 13.38
N ASP A 99 -1.53 -17.37 13.95
CA ASP A 99 -2.02 -17.15 15.31
C ASP A 99 -3.48 -16.69 15.37
N PHE A 100 -4.08 -16.37 14.25
CA PHE A 100 -5.48 -15.91 14.12
C PHE A 100 -6.02 -16.23 12.72
N THR A 101 -7.33 -16.22 12.59
CA THR A 101 -7.97 -16.52 11.29
C THR A 101 -8.78 -15.32 10.80
N PRO A 102 -8.49 -14.79 9.60
CA PRO A 102 -9.37 -13.85 8.94
C PRO A 102 -10.76 -14.44 8.70
N THR A 103 -11.80 -13.70 9.05
CA THR A 103 -13.20 -14.16 8.98
C THR A 103 -14.02 -13.38 7.96
N ARG A 104 -13.69 -12.12 7.73
CA ARG A 104 -14.41 -11.25 6.79
C ARG A 104 -13.50 -10.17 6.22
N VAL A 105 -13.66 -9.86 4.94
CA VAL A 105 -13.07 -8.66 4.30
C VAL A 105 -13.94 -7.46 4.65
N LEU A 106 -13.35 -6.45 5.28
CA LEU A 106 -14.01 -5.20 5.67
C LEU A 106 -13.78 -4.11 4.62
N ALA A 107 -12.58 -4.08 4.03
CA ALA A 107 -12.22 -3.20 2.93
C ALA A 107 -11.06 -3.81 2.12
N GLY A 108 -11.03 -3.50 0.82
CA GLY A 108 -9.94 -3.79 -0.09
C GLY A 108 -9.88 -2.70 -1.15
N GLU A 109 -8.80 -1.93 -1.16
CA GLU A 109 -8.61 -0.82 -2.10
C GLU A 109 -7.17 -0.80 -2.59
N THR A 110 -6.96 -0.30 -3.81
CA THR A 110 -5.65 -0.15 -4.42
C THR A 110 -5.53 1.16 -5.18
N LEU A 111 -4.35 1.75 -5.12
CA LEU A 111 -3.89 2.80 -6.02
C LEU A 111 -2.94 2.18 -7.03
N THR A 112 -3.22 2.36 -8.31
CA THR A 112 -2.35 1.94 -9.40
C THR A 112 -2.55 2.86 -10.60
N GLY A 113 -1.58 2.88 -11.50
CA GLY A 113 -1.64 3.66 -12.73
C GLY A 113 -0.54 3.28 -13.70
N THR A 114 -0.74 3.57 -14.97
CA THR A 114 0.24 3.32 -16.03
C THR A 114 1.33 4.38 -16.10
N ASP A 115 1.04 5.59 -15.62
CA ASP A 115 1.96 6.72 -15.59
C ASP A 115 2.32 7.07 -14.14
N LEU A 116 3.59 6.84 -13.77
CA LEU A 116 4.11 7.17 -12.43
C LEU A 116 4.21 8.68 -12.16
N LYS A 117 4.14 9.50 -13.21
CA LYS A 117 4.15 10.96 -13.12
C LYS A 117 2.73 11.55 -13.07
N ALA A 118 1.70 10.72 -13.18
CA ALA A 118 0.32 11.17 -13.08
C ALA A 118 0.06 11.79 -11.70
N SER A 119 -0.54 12.96 -11.69
CA SER A 119 -0.94 13.69 -10.48
C SER A 119 -2.35 14.23 -10.64
N ASN A 120 -3.07 14.31 -9.53
CA ASN A 120 -4.37 14.96 -9.51
C ASN A 120 -4.23 16.47 -9.69
N SER A 121 -5.19 17.08 -10.38
CA SER A 121 -5.32 18.52 -10.56
C SER A 121 -6.76 18.93 -10.32
N PHE A 122 -7.04 20.23 -10.15
CA PHE A 122 -8.41 20.72 -9.99
C PHE A 122 -9.30 20.36 -11.18
N ASP A 123 -8.75 20.32 -12.40
CA ASP A 123 -9.47 19.89 -13.60
C ASP A 123 -9.66 18.38 -13.70
N ARG A 124 -8.78 17.59 -13.07
CA ARG A 124 -8.81 16.13 -13.06
C ARG A 124 -8.56 15.60 -11.64
N PRO A 125 -9.48 15.81 -10.70
CA PRO A 125 -9.26 15.56 -9.27
C PRO A 125 -9.19 14.07 -8.90
N ALA A 126 -9.61 13.17 -9.78
CA ALA A 126 -9.65 11.73 -9.58
C ALA A 126 -8.84 10.94 -10.62
N LEU A 127 -7.83 11.56 -11.25
CA LEU A 127 -6.95 10.88 -12.21
C LEU A 127 -6.21 9.72 -11.56
N VAL A 128 -5.74 9.93 -10.33
CA VAL A 128 -5.18 8.90 -9.45
C VAL A 128 -6.09 8.81 -8.22
N ALA A 129 -6.90 7.76 -8.15
CA ALA A 129 -7.87 7.53 -7.09
C ALA A 129 -7.94 6.04 -6.73
N PRO A 130 -8.38 5.70 -5.51
CA PRO A 130 -8.60 4.32 -5.10
C PRO A 130 -9.55 3.58 -6.03
N ARG A 131 -9.22 2.31 -6.25
CA ARG A 131 -10.08 1.34 -6.93
C ARG A 131 -10.27 0.14 -6.03
N PRO A 132 -11.39 -0.61 -6.14
CA PRO A 132 -11.53 -1.86 -5.42
C PRO A 132 -10.37 -2.81 -5.71
N LEU A 133 -9.83 -3.42 -4.67
CA LEU A 133 -8.93 -4.56 -4.75
C LEU A 133 -9.76 -5.82 -4.52
N GLU A 134 -9.72 -6.73 -5.47
CA GLU A 134 -10.38 -8.02 -5.30
C GLU A 134 -9.68 -8.82 -4.19
N ALA A 135 -10.43 -9.19 -3.19
CA ALA A 135 -9.93 -9.97 -2.07
C ALA A 135 -10.52 -11.38 -2.09
N PRO A 136 -9.71 -12.40 -1.83
CA PRO A 136 -10.17 -13.77 -1.77
C PRO A 136 -11.08 -13.99 -0.56
N ARG A 137 -11.76 -15.16 -0.53
CA ARG A 137 -12.53 -15.55 0.66
C ARG A 137 -11.60 -15.67 1.87
N PRO A 138 -11.99 -15.10 3.02
CA PRO A 138 -11.19 -15.14 4.23
C PRO A 138 -10.91 -16.57 4.69
N ARG A 139 -9.66 -16.82 5.03
CA ARG A 139 -9.12 -18.07 5.60
C ARG A 139 -7.70 -17.80 6.10
N SER A 140 -7.08 -18.75 6.80
CA SER A 140 -5.71 -18.59 7.32
C SER A 140 -4.66 -18.33 6.23
N ALA A 141 -4.84 -18.91 5.04
CA ALA A 141 -3.98 -18.64 3.88
C ALA A 141 -4.81 -17.97 2.77
N MET A 142 -4.44 -16.76 2.37
CA MET A 142 -5.13 -15.95 1.37
C MET A 142 -4.13 -15.46 0.32
N THR A 143 -4.52 -15.51 -0.96
CA THR A 143 -3.69 -14.99 -2.05
C THR A 143 -4.33 -13.72 -2.61
N PHE A 144 -3.55 -12.65 -2.64
CA PHE A 144 -3.92 -11.36 -3.25
C PHE A 144 -3.09 -11.14 -4.50
N THR A 145 -3.72 -10.63 -5.55
CA THR A 145 -3.03 -10.18 -6.76
C THR A 145 -2.89 -8.66 -6.71
N LEU A 146 -1.67 -8.18 -6.53
CA LEU A 146 -1.36 -6.75 -6.49
C LEU A 146 -1.02 -6.26 -7.89
N PRO A 147 -1.76 -5.29 -8.44
CA PRO A 147 -1.41 -4.71 -9.74
C PRO A 147 0.03 -4.16 -9.79
N ALA A 148 0.60 -4.05 -10.97
CA ALA A 148 1.88 -3.36 -11.14
C ALA A 148 1.81 -1.92 -10.59
N ARG A 149 2.90 -1.44 -10.00
CA ARG A 149 3.01 -0.05 -9.50
C ARG A 149 1.86 0.32 -8.58
N SER A 150 1.55 -0.55 -7.62
CA SER A 150 0.39 -0.35 -6.75
C SER A 150 0.75 -0.18 -5.29
N TYR A 151 -0.07 0.60 -4.61
CA TYR A 151 -0.15 0.62 -3.15
C TYR A 151 -1.57 0.22 -2.76
N SER A 152 -1.68 -0.80 -1.93
CA SER A 152 -2.96 -1.42 -1.61
C SER A 152 -3.18 -1.51 -0.10
N VAL A 153 -4.44 -1.41 0.31
CA VAL A 153 -4.87 -1.69 1.68
C VAL A 153 -5.89 -2.83 1.67
N VAL A 154 -5.73 -3.74 2.62
CA VAL A 154 -6.73 -4.76 2.95
C VAL A 154 -7.02 -4.71 4.44
N HIS A 155 -8.29 -4.61 4.79
CA HIS A 155 -8.77 -4.56 6.15
C HIS A 155 -9.67 -5.77 6.40
N LEU A 156 -9.32 -6.58 7.38
CA LEU A 156 -9.95 -7.87 7.66
C LEU A 156 -10.48 -7.89 9.10
N ALA A 157 -11.62 -8.54 9.32
CA ALA A 157 -11.98 -9.02 10.65
C ALA A 157 -11.27 -10.35 10.92
N THR A 158 -10.89 -10.58 12.16
CA THR A 158 -10.23 -11.80 12.65
C THR A 158 -11.01 -12.42 13.81
N SER A 159 -10.82 -13.70 14.01
CA SER A 159 -11.28 -14.43 15.22
C SER A 159 -10.12 -14.60 16.19
#